data_8b00b13e8af2628ef2901bb448dca0a0
#
_entry.id   8b00b13e8af2628ef2901bb448dca0a0
#
_cell.length_a   1.000
_cell.length_b   1.000
_cell.length_c   1.000
_cell.angle_alpha   90.00
_cell.angle_beta   90.00
_cell.angle_gamma   90.00
#
_symmetry.space_group_name_H-M   'P 1'
#
loop_
_entity.id
_entity.type
_entity.pdbx_description
1 polymer ?
#
loop_
_entity_poly.entity_id
_entity_poly.type
_entity_poly.pdbx_seq_one_letter_code
_entity_poly.pdbx_strand_id
1 'polypeptide(L)'
;MIPAKPAELRTPRRSRLFLIALPLLTLILSAPLAPAQDNYEIQVYGSDLVDPGHTMVELHSNFTIDGSKTVADGVYPTNHAEHETVEITHGFNDWFECGFYLFTSITEGQGWQWVGDHIRPRVAIPAKWHWPVGLSISNEIGYQRRQYSVDTWTWEIRPIVDQKFGRWYWALNPTLDRSFHGESVNQGVVFSPNFKFSYDFTPKVAGGLEYYGSVGPVTGFDALSQQQHQIFPAIDLSIAPQWEINFGLGVGLTGATDHLIAKMILGYRFNF
;
A
#
# COMPACT_ATOMS: atom_id res chain seq x y z
N MET A 1 -44.55 65.34 -37.03
CA MET A 1 -43.19 64.84 -37.27
C MET A 1 -42.52 64.65 -35.92
N ILE A 2 -42.35 63.42 -35.49
CA ILE A 2 -41.70 63.07 -34.24
C ILE A 2 -40.35 62.40 -34.63
N PRO A 3 -39.20 62.87 -34.15
CA PRO A 3 -37.91 62.26 -34.51
C PRO A 3 -37.68 60.93 -33.81
N ALA A 4 -37.16 59.98 -34.55
CA ALA A 4 -36.82 58.65 -34.08
C ALA A 4 -35.55 58.67 -33.20
N LYS A 5 -35.56 57.85 -32.13
CA LYS A 5 -34.48 57.62 -31.17
C LYS A 5 -33.49 56.68 -31.76
N PRO A 6 -32.17 56.87 -31.62
CA PRO A 6 -31.19 55.95 -32.15
C PRO A 6 -31.06 54.67 -31.29
N ALA A 7 -30.83 53.54 -31.96
CA ALA A 7 -30.65 52.21 -31.38
C ALA A 7 -29.30 52.06 -30.64
N GLU A 8 -29.35 51.65 -29.37
CA GLU A 8 -28.16 51.27 -28.60
C GLU A 8 -27.65 49.91 -29.06
N LEU A 9 -26.39 49.88 -29.51
CA LEU A 9 -25.64 48.67 -29.80
C LEU A 9 -25.27 47.97 -28.49
N ARG A 10 -25.86 46.80 -28.21
CA ARG A 10 -25.47 45.91 -27.15
C ARG A 10 -24.18 45.16 -27.54
N THR A 11 -23.09 45.45 -26.85
CA THR A 11 -21.84 44.68 -26.93
C THR A 11 -21.98 43.31 -26.28
N PRO A 12 -21.43 42.22 -26.86
CA PRO A 12 -21.57 40.86 -26.29
C PRO A 12 -20.68 40.66 -25.08
N ARG A 13 -21.31 40.23 -23.99
CA ARG A 13 -20.72 39.89 -22.68
C ARG A 13 -20.02 38.51 -22.74
N ARG A 14 -18.95 38.33 -23.56
CA ARG A 14 -18.33 37.03 -23.77
C ARG A 14 -16.86 36.88 -23.30
N SER A 15 -16.29 37.83 -22.56
CA SER A 15 -14.85 37.79 -22.26
C SER A 15 -14.47 37.59 -20.81
N ARG A 16 -15.42 37.40 -19.86
CA ARG A 16 -15.07 37.20 -18.44
C ARG A 16 -15.03 35.75 -17.96
N LEU A 17 -15.59 34.81 -18.71
CA LEU A 17 -15.56 33.38 -18.36
C LEU A 17 -14.26 32.68 -18.73
N PHE A 18 -13.51 33.17 -19.74
CA PHE A 18 -12.23 32.61 -20.16
C PHE A 18 -11.05 32.94 -19.24
N LEU A 19 -11.12 34.04 -18.49
CA LEU A 19 -10.06 34.49 -17.58
C LEU A 19 -10.06 33.79 -16.24
N ILE A 20 -11.16 33.08 -15.87
CA ILE A 20 -11.25 32.30 -14.59
C ILE A 20 -10.94 30.85 -14.85
N ALA A 21 -11.12 30.31 -16.05
CA ALA A 21 -10.81 28.91 -16.37
C ALA A 21 -9.32 28.63 -16.53
N LEU A 22 -8.52 29.61 -16.93
CA LEU A 22 -7.07 29.43 -17.15
C LEU A 22 -6.28 29.22 -15.86
N PRO A 23 -6.48 29.95 -14.75
CA PRO A 23 -5.78 29.69 -13.48
C PRO A 23 -6.29 28.41 -12.78
N LEU A 24 -7.54 27.95 -13.03
CA LEU A 24 -8.02 26.68 -12.49
C LEU A 24 -7.40 25.48 -13.21
N LEU A 25 -7.14 25.60 -14.51
CA LEU A 25 -6.48 24.56 -15.30
C LEU A 25 -4.98 24.45 -14.99
N THR A 26 -4.31 25.55 -14.66
CA THR A 26 -2.90 25.57 -14.24
C THR A 26 -2.71 25.04 -12.80
N LEU A 27 -3.71 25.13 -11.92
CA LEU A 27 -3.67 24.57 -10.59
C LEU A 27 -3.77 23.03 -10.59
N ILE A 28 -4.43 22.45 -11.60
CA ILE A 28 -4.56 20.99 -11.77
C ILE A 28 -3.27 20.37 -12.34
N LEU A 29 -2.44 21.15 -13.03
CA LEU A 29 -1.20 20.68 -13.66
C LEU A 29 0.06 20.78 -12.78
N SER A 30 -0.06 21.34 -11.56
CA SER A 30 1.05 21.54 -10.63
C SER A 30 0.89 20.76 -9.32
N ALA A 31 0.03 19.73 -9.27
CA ALA A 31 0.02 18.83 -8.14
C ALA A 31 1.37 18.07 -8.12
N PRO A 32 2.17 18.12 -7.04
CA PRO A 32 3.33 17.26 -6.92
C PRO A 32 2.85 15.82 -7.07
N LEU A 33 3.56 15.02 -7.87
CA LEU A 33 3.33 13.59 -7.95
C LEU A 33 3.58 13.04 -6.54
N ALA A 34 2.57 12.54 -5.89
CA ALA A 34 2.76 11.79 -4.65
C ALA A 34 3.66 10.58 -4.95
N PRO A 35 4.59 10.23 -4.07
CA PRO A 35 5.39 9.02 -4.27
C PRO A 35 4.47 7.81 -4.41
N ALA A 36 4.79 6.92 -5.36
CA ALA A 36 4.06 5.69 -5.54
C ALA A 36 4.10 4.86 -4.25
N GLN A 37 3.02 4.13 -3.95
CA GLN A 37 2.96 3.22 -2.82
C GLN A 37 4.18 2.30 -2.83
N ASP A 38 4.68 1.97 -1.65
CA ASP A 38 5.76 0.99 -1.49
C ASP A 38 5.29 -0.38 -2.00
N ASN A 39 5.82 -0.81 -3.14
CA ASN A 39 5.45 -2.05 -3.82
C ASN A 39 6.22 -3.28 -3.28
N TYR A 40 6.98 -3.12 -2.19
CA TYR A 40 7.81 -4.21 -1.64
C TYR A 40 7.01 -5.19 -0.80
N GLU A 41 5.94 -4.71 -0.14
CA GLU A 41 5.08 -5.51 0.73
C GLU A 41 3.61 -5.21 0.45
N ILE A 42 2.96 -6.00 -0.41
CA ILE A 42 1.54 -5.86 -0.72
C ILE A 42 0.77 -7.01 -0.04
N GLN A 43 0.50 -6.84 1.26
CA GLN A 43 -0.19 -7.84 2.09
C GLN A 43 -1.15 -7.19 3.09
N VAL A 44 -2.33 -7.76 3.26
CA VAL A 44 -3.22 -7.49 4.39
C VAL A 44 -3.05 -8.61 5.39
N TYR A 45 -2.49 -8.28 6.56
CA TYR A 45 -2.20 -9.25 7.61
C TYR A 45 -3.45 -9.68 8.38
N GLY A 46 -3.52 -10.98 8.69
CA GLY A 46 -4.35 -11.50 9.79
C GLY A 46 -3.67 -11.31 11.14
N SER A 47 -4.40 -11.50 12.23
CA SER A 47 -3.88 -11.33 13.59
C SER A 47 -3.04 -12.51 14.11
N ASP A 48 -3.12 -13.67 13.45
CA ASP A 48 -2.40 -14.86 13.84
C ASP A 48 -0.88 -14.66 13.73
N LEU A 49 -0.14 -15.16 14.69
CA LEU A 49 1.32 -15.18 14.71
C LEU A 49 1.85 -16.51 14.19
N VAL A 50 3.13 -16.52 13.84
CA VAL A 50 3.88 -17.75 13.63
C VAL A 50 3.91 -18.54 14.94
N ASP A 51 3.64 -19.84 14.89
CA ASP A 51 3.61 -20.71 16.06
C ASP A 51 4.92 -20.63 16.89
N PRO A 52 4.83 -20.74 18.23
CA PRO A 52 6.01 -20.69 19.10
C PRO A 52 7.09 -21.69 18.70
N GLY A 53 8.31 -21.19 18.54
CA GLY A 53 9.48 -21.99 18.13
C GLY A 53 9.54 -22.34 16.64
N HIS A 54 8.61 -21.83 15.83
CA HIS A 54 8.63 -22.01 14.38
C HIS A 54 9.17 -20.77 13.68
N THR A 55 9.63 -20.96 12.45
CA THR A 55 10.07 -19.87 11.58
C THR A 55 9.32 -19.93 10.26
N MET A 56 8.78 -18.83 9.82
CA MET A 56 8.19 -18.66 8.50
C MET A 56 9.13 -17.87 7.61
N VAL A 57 9.30 -18.33 6.38
CA VAL A 57 10.01 -17.58 5.33
C VAL A 57 9.03 -17.32 4.20
N GLU A 58 8.86 -16.07 3.85
CA GLU A 58 7.99 -15.62 2.77
C GLU A 58 8.79 -14.90 1.70
N LEU A 59 8.44 -15.17 0.46
CA LEU A 59 8.88 -14.41 -0.70
C LEU A 59 7.68 -13.64 -1.22
N HIS A 60 7.76 -12.31 -1.20
CA HIS A 60 6.81 -11.42 -1.87
C HIS A 60 7.42 -11.02 -3.20
N SER A 61 6.75 -11.37 -4.29
CA SER A 61 7.12 -11.01 -5.66
C SER A 61 6.06 -10.09 -6.23
N ASN A 62 6.41 -8.84 -6.48
CA ASN A 62 5.47 -7.82 -6.96
C ASN A 62 6.01 -7.21 -8.25
N PHE A 63 5.33 -7.49 -9.37
CA PHE A 63 5.71 -6.97 -10.68
C PHE A 63 4.78 -5.84 -11.10
N THR A 64 5.32 -4.64 -11.27
CA THR A 64 4.59 -3.47 -11.78
C THR A 64 4.50 -3.53 -13.30
N ILE A 65 3.32 -3.91 -13.81
CA ILE A 65 3.07 -4.07 -15.25
C ILE A 65 2.92 -2.71 -15.93
N ASP A 66 2.23 -1.76 -15.27
CA ASP A 66 2.09 -0.37 -15.73
C ASP A 66 2.17 0.57 -14.54
N GLY A 67 3.27 1.29 -14.45
CA GLY A 67 3.61 2.20 -13.35
C GLY A 67 4.25 3.50 -13.83
N SER A 68 4.93 4.20 -12.93
CA SER A 68 5.66 5.44 -13.24
C SER A 68 6.78 5.15 -14.24
N LYS A 69 6.92 6.02 -15.28
CA LYS A 69 7.88 5.81 -16.38
C LYS A 69 9.09 6.74 -16.32
N THR A 70 9.12 7.64 -15.36
CA THR A 70 10.17 8.65 -15.23
C THR A 70 10.67 8.72 -13.80
N VAL A 71 11.95 9.04 -13.65
CA VAL A 71 12.51 9.35 -12.32
C VAL A 71 11.80 10.59 -11.77
N ALA A 72 11.27 10.47 -10.55
CA ALA A 72 10.64 11.56 -9.82
C ALA A 72 11.34 11.70 -8.47
N ASP A 73 11.73 12.91 -8.10
CA ASP A 73 12.41 13.23 -6.83
C ASP A 73 13.63 12.32 -6.54
N GLY A 74 14.32 11.86 -7.59
CA GLY A 74 15.48 10.96 -7.51
C GLY A 74 15.12 9.50 -7.23
N VAL A 75 13.84 9.12 -7.23
CA VAL A 75 13.35 7.74 -7.12
C VAL A 75 13.20 7.14 -8.51
N TYR A 76 13.64 5.89 -8.67
CA TYR A 76 13.54 5.16 -9.93
C TYR A 76 12.07 4.90 -10.32
N PRO A 77 11.78 4.81 -11.63
CA PRO A 77 10.45 4.49 -12.12
C PRO A 77 10.08 3.05 -11.75
N THR A 78 8.78 2.84 -11.51
CA THR A 78 8.24 1.52 -11.15
C THR A 78 7.80 0.70 -12.35
N ASN A 79 7.63 1.31 -13.52
CA ASN A 79 7.15 0.61 -14.72
C ASN A 79 8.08 -0.53 -15.13
N HIS A 80 7.54 -1.74 -15.23
CA HIS A 80 8.25 -3.01 -15.46
C HIS A 80 9.32 -3.34 -14.39
N ALA A 81 9.19 -2.76 -13.19
CA ALA A 81 10.03 -3.15 -12.05
C ALA A 81 9.48 -4.41 -11.36
N GLU A 82 10.39 -5.30 -10.99
CA GLU A 82 10.14 -6.43 -10.09
C GLU A 82 10.62 -6.06 -8.70
N HIS A 83 9.77 -6.20 -7.71
CA HIS A 83 10.09 -5.99 -6.30
C HIS A 83 10.02 -7.31 -5.57
N GLU A 84 11.15 -7.74 -5.03
CA GLU A 84 11.29 -9.00 -4.31
C GLU A 84 11.60 -8.72 -2.85
N THR A 85 10.78 -9.24 -1.94
CA THR A 85 11.00 -9.14 -0.51
C THR A 85 11.10 -10.51 0.10
N VAL A 86 12.19 -10.77 0.81
CA VAL A 86 12.32 -11.96 1.66
C VAL A 86 11.98 -11.54 3.08
N GLU A 87 10.91 -12.10 3.63
CA GLU A 87 10.54 -11.98 5.03
C GLU A 87 10.90 -13.25 5.77
N ILE A 88 11.56 -13.10 6.94
CA ILE A 88 11.88 -14.21 7.85
C ILE A 88 11.28 -13.85 9.20
N THR A 89 10.21 -14.54 9.59
CA THR A 89 9.49 -14.29 10.85
C THR A 89 9.63 -15.48 11.78
N HIS A 90 10.04 -15.24 13.04
CA HIS A 90 10.14 -16.23 14.09
C HIS A 90 9.12 -15.98 15.20
N GLY A 91 8.33 -17.00 15.53
CA GLY A 91 7.42 -17.00 16.67
C GLY A 91 8.14 -17.38 17.96
N PHE A 92 8.25 -16.46 18.90
CA PHE A 92 8.92 -16.72 20.20
C PHE A 92 7.99 -17.36 21.21
N ASN A 93 6.72 -16.96 21.20
CA ASN A 93 5.67 -17.48 22.08
C ASN A 93 4.30 -17.16 21.50
N ASP A 94 3.21 -17.48 22.19
CA ASP A 94 1.83 -17.33 21.72
C ASP A 94 1.30 -15.87 21.65
N TRP A 95 2.13 -14.87 21.96
CA TRP A 95 1.77 -13.47 21.93
C TRP A 95 2.83 -12.56 21.27
N PHE A 96 4.01 -13.12 20.88
CA PHE A 96 5.09 -12.31 20.31
C PHE A 96 5.86 -13.06 19.22
N GLU A 97 6.05 -12.38 18.10
CA GLU A 97 6.94 -12.75 17.00
C GLU A 97 7.80 -11.56 16.56
N CYS A 98 8.86 -11.85 15.80
CA CYS A 98 9.68 -10.82 15.17
C CYS A 98 10.03 -11.25 13.74
N GLY A 99 9.72 -10.38 12.78
CA GLY A 99 10.07 -10.48 11.37
C GLY A 99 11.29 -9.64 11.03
N PHE A 100 12.01 -10.09 10.00
CA PHE A 100 13.08 -9.36 9.34
C PHE A 100 12.80 -9.37 7.84
N TYR A 101 12.89 -8.21 7.20
CA TYR A 101 12.66 -8.02 5.77
C TYR A 101 13.93 -7.64 5.05
N LEU A 102 14.16 -8.26 3.92
CA LEU A 102 15.19 -7.88 2.95
C LEU A 102 14.51 -7.48 1.65
N PHE A 103 14.53 -6.18 1.34
CA PHE A 103 13.95 -5.62 0.13
C PHE A 103 14.96 -5.59 -1.02
N THR A 104 14.52 -6.06 -2.17
CA THR A 104 15.30 -5.99 -3.40
C THR A 104 14.43 -5.56 -4.58
N SER A 105 15.05 -5.07 -5.65
CA SER A 105 14.35 -4.66 -6.86
C SER A 105 15.17 -5.01 -8.10
N ILE A 106 14.48 -5.37 -9.18
CA ILE A 106 15.03 -5.50 -10.52
C ILE A 106 14.34 -4.44 -11.38
N THR A 107 15.09 -3.41 -11.77
CA THR A 107 14.58 -2.29 -12.57
C THR A 107 15.34 -2.23 -13.88
N GLU A 108 14.67 -1.83 -14.96
CA GLU A 108 15.29 -1.70 -16.28
C GLU A 108 16.55 -0.83 -16.24
N GLY A 109 17.64 -1.35 -16.78
CA GLY A 109 18.95 -0.67 -16.82
C GLY A 109 19.74 -0.70 -15.50
N GLN A 110 19.16 -1.14 -14.37
CA GLN A 110 19.83 -1.22 -13.06
C GLN A 110 20.18 -2.66 -12.67
N GLY A 111 19.42 -3.65 -13.21
CA GLY A 111 19.52 -5.03 -12.79
C GLY A 111 19.06 -5.23 -11.34
N TRP A 112 19.48 -6.34 -10.72
CA TRP A 112 19.14 -6.64 -9.34
C TRP A 112 19.88 -5.72 -8.35
N GLN A 113 19.14 -5.12 -7.43
CA GLN A 113 19.64 -4.20 -6.42
C GLN A 113 19.07 -4.52 -5.05
N TRP A 114 19.88 -4.42 -4.01
CA TRP A 114 19.40 -4.29 -2.66
C TRP A 114 18.76 -2.91 -2.47
N VAL A 115 17.60 -2.88 -1.84
CA VAL A 115 16.80 -1.66 -1.61
C VAL A 115 16.88 -1.22 -0.16
N GLY A 116 16.74 -2.15 0.76
CA GLY A 116 16.72 -1.85 2.19
C GLY A 116 16.39 -3.08 3.02
N ASP A 117 16.24 -2.85 4.30
CA ASP A 117 15.83 -3.87 5.27
C ASP A 117 15.04 -3.25 6.42
N HIS A 118 14.09 -4.03 6.96
CA HIS A 118 13.25 -3.64 8.09
C HIS A 118 13.22 -4.76 9.14
N ILE A 119 12.92 -4.37 10.38
CA ILE A 119 12.61 -5.28 11.48
C ILE A 119 11.18 -5.04 11.95
N ARG A 120 10.43 -6.12 12.19
CA ARG A 120 9.00 -6.07 12.51
C ARG A 120 8.66 -6.89 13.76
N PRO A 121 8.87 -6.37 14.99
CA PRO A 121 8.28 -6.94 16.19
C PRO A 121 6.75 -6.81 16.16
N ARG A 122 6.04 -7.89 16.52
CA ARG A 122 4.59 -7.96 16.53
C ARG A 122 4.10 -8.66 17.78
N VAL A 123 3.03 -8.11 18.37
CA VAL A 123 2.35 -8.69 19.53
C VAL A 123 0.89 -8.97 19.17
N ALA A 124 0.35 -10.08 19.69
CA ALA A 124 -1.04 -10.45 19.46
C ALA A 124 -1.73 -10.89 20.77
N ILE A 125 -3.05 -10.82 20.79
CA ILE A 125 -3.85 -11.46 21.81
C ILE A 125 -3.86 -12.97 21.54
N PRO A 126 -3.39 -13.81 22.47
CA PRO A 126 -3.35 -15.25 22.26
C PRO A 126 -4.73 -15.86 22.00
N ALA A 127 -4.85 -16.74 21.00
CA ALA A 127 -6.09 -17.42 20.63
C ALA A 127 -6.76 -18.15 21.82
N LYS A 128 -5.97 -18.64 22.79
CA LYS A 128 -6.47 -19.29 24.01
C LYS A 128 -7.34 -18.39 24.92
N TRP A 129 -7.31 -17.06 24.70
CA TRP A 129 -8.19 -16.14 25.45
C TRP A 129 -9.58 -16.01 24.85
N HIS A 130 -9.84 -16.65 23.71
CA HIS A 130 -11.14 -16.70 23.03
C HIS A 130 -11.81 -15.32 22.85
N TRP A 131 -11.02 -14.33 22.45
CA TRP A 131 -11.57 -13.03 22.11
C TRP A 131 -12.47 -13.14 20.87
N PRO A 132 -13.52 -12.27 20.77
CA PRO A 132 -14.50 -12.36 19.67
C PRO A 132 -13.91 -12.03 18.31
N VAL A 133 -12.78 -11.32 18.27
CA VAL A 133 -12.01 -10.97 17.06
C VAL A 133 -10.53 -11.24 17.32
N GLY A 134 -9.79 -11.55 16.28
CA GLY A 134 -8.34 -11.56 16.34
C GLY A 134 -7.79 -10.13 16.45
N LEU A 135 -6.76 -9.93 17.27
CA LEU A 135 -6.12 -8.62 17.49
C LEU A 135 -4.61 -8.77 17.58
N SER A 136 -3.90 -7.99 16.79
CA SER A 136 -2.46 -7.84 16.94
C SER A 136 -2.01 -6.41 16.62
N ILE A 137 -0.81 -6.06 17.03
CA ILE A 137 -0.15 -4.79 16.68
C ILE A 137 1.25 -5.12 16.19
N SER A 138 1.50 -4.78 14.94
CA SER A 138 2.81 -4.80 14.32
C SER A 138 3.48 -3.44 14.45
N ASN A 139 4.78 -3.44 14.69
CA ASN A 139 5.64 -2.28 14.57
C ASN A 139 6.74 -2.62 13.58
N GLU A 140 6.97 -1.75 12.62
CA GLU A 140 8.01 -1.96 11.64
C GLU A 140 8.90 -0.73 11.55
N ILE A 141 10.21 -0.92 11.59
CA ILE A 141 11.19 0.14 11.45
C ILE A 141 12.31 -0.33 10.54
N GLY A 142 12.76 0.55 9.65
CA GLY A 142 13.88 0.20 8.80
C GLY A 142 14.32 1.27 7.84
N TYR A 143 15.22 0.84 6.98
CA TYR A 143 15.94 1.67 6.03
C TYR A 143 15.64 1.26 4.60
N GLN A 144 15.42 2.27 3.75
CA GLN A 144 15.39 2.12 2.29
C GLN A 144 16.34 3.13 1.63
N ARG A 145 16.97 2.72 0.54
CA ARG A 145 17.86 3.57 -0.25
C ARG A 145 17.08 4.67 -0.95
N ARG A 146 17.70 5.86 -1.01
CA ARG A 146 17.09 7.09 -1.57
C ARG A 146 16.60 6.95 -3.02
N GLN A 147 17.21 6.05 -3.80
CA GLN A 147 16.80 5.78 -5.18
C GLN A 147 15.48 4.98 -5.28
N TYR A 148 14.98 4.44 -4.17
CA TYR A 148 13.75 3.63 -4.11
C TYR A 148 12.68 4.24 -3.22
N SER A 149 13.06 5.15 -2.33
CA SER A 149 12.11 5.88 -1.47
C SER A 149 12.59 7.29 -1.20
N VAL A 150 11.69 8.26 -1.24
CA VAL A 150 11.97 9.64 -0.79
C VAL A 150 12.27 9.69 0.70
N ASP A 151 11.77 8.72 1.46
CA ASP A 151 11.94 8.57 2.90
C ASP A 151 12.81 7.36 3.21
N THR A 152 14.01 7.60 3.74
CA THR A 152 15.02 6.54 3.90
C THR A 152 14.97 5.82 5.23
N TRP A 153 14.39 6.43 6.26
CA TRP A 153 14.12 5.80 7.54
C TRP A 153 12.66 6.03 7.91
N THR A 154 11.92 4.94 8.07
CA THR A 154 10.48 4.96 8.38
C THR A 154 10.17 4.10 9.59
N TRP A 155 9.06 4.43 10.21
CA TRP A 155 8.42 3.64 11.26
C TRP A 155 6.94 3.50 10.95
N GLU A 156 6.48 2.28 10.98
CA GLU A 156 5.09 1.91 10.81
C GLU A 156 4.54 1.32 12.10
N ILE A 157 3.32 1.68 12.46
CA ILE A 157 2.49 0.99 13.45
C ILE A 157 1.26 0.48 12.71
N ARG A 158 1.03 -0.83 12.75
CA ARG A 158 -0.09 -1.50 12.08
C ARG A 158 -0.93 -2.27 13.10
N PRO A 159 -2.01 -1.68 13.64
CA PRO A 159 -3.04 -2.44 14.30
C PRO A 159 -3.69 -3.41 13.30
N ILE A 160 -3.98 -4.63 13.74
CA ILE A 160 -4.57 -5.67 12.91
C ILE A 160 -5.78 -6.21 13.64
N VAL A 161 -6.91 -6.19 12.98
CA VAL A 161 -8.18 -6.74 13.50
C VAL A 161 -8.75 -7.65 12.43
N ASP A 162 -9.06 -8.89 12.78
CA ASP A 162 -9.64 -9.82 11.84
C ASP A 162 -10.68 -10.76 12.48
N GLN A 163 -11.46 -11.38 11.63
CA GLN A 163 -12.41 -12.40 12.06
C GLN A 163 -12.78 -13.33 10.92
N LYS A 164 -12.89 -14.62 11.25
CA LYS A 164 -13.49 -15.63 10.38
C LYS A 164 -14.88 -16.01 10.91
N PHE A 165 -15.91 -15.97 10.04
CA PHE A 165 -17.26 -16.40 10.36
C PHE A 165 -17.80 -17.33 9.26
N GLY A 166 -17.89 -18.59 9.57
CA GLY A 166 -18.21 -19.62 8.59
C GLY A 166 -17.15 -19.72 7.50
N ARG A 167 -17.53 -19.41 6.25
CA ARG A 167 -16.63 -19.41 5.08
C ARG A 167 -16.13 -18.02 4.71
N TRP A 168 -16.53 -16.99 5.42
CA TRP A 168 -16.12 -15.61 5.20
C TRP A 168 -15.00 -15.23 6.15
N TYR A 169 -14.06 -14.44 5.62
CA TYR A 169 -12.97 -13.85 6.39
C TYR A 169 -12.82 -12.37 6.03
N TRP A 170 -12.55 -11.55 7.04
CA TRP A 170 -12.13 -10.18 6.83
C TRP A 170 -10.97 -9.83 7.76
N ALA A 171 -10.12 -8.91 7.28
CA ALA A 171 -9.05 -8.30 8.07
C ALA A 171 -8.98 -6.80 7.76
N LEU A 172 -8.69 -6.01 8.78
CA LEU A 172 -8.50 -4.57 8.70
C LEU A 172 -7.16 -4.21 9.34
N ASN A 173 -6.32 -3.48 8.61
CA ASN A 173 -5.03 -2.99 9.05
C ASN A 173 -5.01 -1.44 8.90
N PRO A 174 -5.47 -0.67 9.89
CA PRO A 174 -5.38 0.80 9.89
C PRO A 174 -3.97 1.24 10.24
N THR A 175 -3.11 1.28 9.24
CA THR A 175 -1.68 1.54 9.36
C THR A 175 -1.38 3.02 9.57
N LEU A 176 -0.39 3.32 10.39
CA LEU A 176 0.13 4.65 10.68
C LEU A 176 1.63 4.66 10.38
N ASP A 177 2.04 5.51 9.44
CA ASP A 177 3.41 5.62 8.96
C ASP A 177 4.05 6.93 9.40
N ARG A 178 5.33 6.89 9.73
CA ARG A 178 6.12 8.07 10.11
C ARG A 178 7.50 8.01 9.47
N SER A 179 7.85 9.06 8.71
CA SER A 179 9.22 9.26 8.25
C SER A 179 10.07 9.90 9.35
N PHE A 180 11.27 9.35 9.58
CA PHE A 180 12.30 9.92 10.45
C PHE A 180 13.41 10.59 9.65
N HIS A 181 13.61 10.22 8.39
CA HIS A 181 14.61 10.82 7.53
C HIS A 181 14.15 10.75 6.07
N GLY A 182 14.04 11.89 5.42
CA GLY A 182 13.60 12.04 4.03
C GLY A 182 12.76 13.29 3.83
N GLU A 183 12.00 13.31 2.75
CA GLU A 183 11.22 14.48 2.34
C GLU A 183 9.96 14.67 3.19
N SER A 184 9.37 13.56 3.68
CA SER A 184 8.10 13.58 4.44
C SER A 184 8.27 13.73 5.95
N VAL A 185 9.48 13.98 6.47
CA VAL A 185 9.75 14.15 7.93
C VAL A 185 8.82 15.18 8.59
N ASN A 186 8.48 16.26 7.88
CA ASN A 186 7.65 17.34 8.38
C ASN A 186 6.14 17.15 8.12
N GLN A 187 5.74 16.12 7.37
CA GLN A 187 4.33 15.87 7.05
C GLN A 187 3.54 15.29 8.25
N GLY A 188 4.25 14.68 9.21
CA GLY A 188 3.63 14.07 10.38
C GLY A 188 3.38 12.58 10.18
N VAL A 189 2.31 12.08 10.81
CA VAL A 189 1.89 10.68 10.69
C VAL A 189 0.94 10.54 9.51
N VAL A 190 1.22 9.63 8.60
CA VAL A 190 0.39 9.29 7.44
C VAL A 190 -0.53 8.13 7.81
N PHE A 191 -1.76 8.14 7.30
CA PHE A 191 -2.73 7.06 7.49
C PHE A 191 -2.88 6.24 6.21
N SER A 192 -2.61 4.93 6.34
CA SER A 192 -2.61 3.96 5.24
C SER A 192 -3.55 2.78 5.57
N PRO A 193 -4.87 2.91 5.31
CA PRO A 193 -5.82 1.84 5.59
C PRO A 193 -5.71 0.69 4.59
N ASN A 194 -5.60 -0.55 5.09
CA ASN A 194 -5.62 -1.75 4.27
C ASN A 194 -6.73 -2.69 4.75
N PHE A 195 -7.38 -3.37 3.82
CA PHE A 195 -8.53 -4.23 4.11
C PHE A 195 -8.56 -5.45 3.19
N LYS A 196 -8.93 -6.61 3.74
CA LYS A 196 -9.18 -7.86 3.01
C LYS A 196 -10.58 -8.39 3.34
N PHE A 197 -11.27 -8.88 2.31
CA PHE A 197 -12.51 -9.63 2.45
C PHE A 197 -12.51 -10.81 1.50
N SER A 198 -12.62 -12.03 2.02
CA SER A 198 -12.50 -13.24 1.22
C SER A 198 -13.52 -14.31 1.63
N TYR A 199 -13.69 -15.30 0.74
CA TYR A 199 -14.60 -16.42 0.89
C TYR A 199 -13.89 -17.72 0.56
N ASP A 200 -14.03 -18.72 1.45
CA ASP A 200 -13.51 -20.07 1.23
C ASP A 200 -14.39 -20.82 0.23
N PHE A 201 -14.00 -20.92 -1.01
CA PHE A 201 -14.69 -21.76 -2.02
C PHE A 201 -14.56 -23.25 -1.68
N THR A 202 -13.37 -23.62 -1.21
CA THR A 202 -13.05 -24.96 -0.71
C THR A 202 -12.15 -24.83 0.53
N PRO A 203 -11.86 -25.91 1.29
CA PRO A 203 -10.88 -25.87 2.38
C PRO A 203 -9.46 -25.48 1.95
N LYS A 204 -9.16 -25.49 0.62
CA LYS A 204 -7.83 -25.21 0.09
C LYS A 204 -7.76 -23.95 -0.78
N VAL A 205 -8.89 -23.35 -1.11
CA VAL A 205 -8.96 -22.21 -2.01
C VAL A 205 -9.92 -21.18 -1.45
N ALA A 206 -9.41 -20.02 -1.14
CA ALA A 206 -10.19 -18.83 -0.86
C ALA A 206 -9.95 -17.78 -1.95
N GLY A 207 -10.86 -16.85 -2.10
CA GLY A 207 -10.69 -15.73 -3.01
C GLY A 207 -11.50 -14.54 -2.55
N GLY A 208 -11.05 -13.35 -2.89
CA GLY A 208 -11.67 -12.13 -2.41
C GLY A 208 -11.08 -10.87 -3.00
N LEU A 209 -11.27 -9.80 -2.26
CA LEU A 209 -10.75 -8.49 -2.59
C LEU A 209 -9.85 -8.00 -1.46
N GLU A 210 -8.74 -7.40 -1.84
CA GLU A 210 -7.86 -6.66 -0.96
C GLU A 210 -7.82 -5.21 -1.43
N TYR A 211 -7.84 -4.30 -0.48
CA TYR A 211 -7.72 -2.87 -0.71
C TYR A 211 -6.50 -2.35 0.03
N TYR A 212 -5.76 -1.49 -0.63
CA TYR A 212 -4.60 -0.78 -0.09
C TYR A 212 -4.75 0.71 -0.35
N GLY A 213 -4.58 1.51 0.69
CA GLY A 213 -4.70 2.95 0.61
C GLY A 213 -3.59 3.69 1.34
N SER A 214 -3.30 4.90 0.88
CA SER A 214 -2.59 5.92 1.64
C SER A 214 -3.29 7.24 1.41
N VAL A 215 -3.84 7.82 2.48
CA VAL A 215 -4.71 9.00 2.37
C VAL A 215 -4.04 10.29 2.82
N GLY A 216 -2.77 10.21 3.21
CA GLY A 216 -1.98 11.35 3.65
C GLY A 216 -2.00 11.58 5.16
N PRO A 217 -1.48 12.73 5.63
CA PRO A 217 -1.30 13.04 7.04
C PRO A 217 -2.61 13.05 7.83
N VAL A 218 -2.61 12.47 9.04
CA VAL A 218 -3.80 12.45 9.93
C VAL A 218 -4.26 13.86 10.35
N THR A 219 -3.41 14.85 10.23
CA THR A 219 -3.72 16.27 10.52
C THR A 219 -4.46 16.99 9.39
N GLY A 220 -4.52 16.37 8.19
CA GLY A 220 -5.20 16.90 7.02
C GLY A 220 -4.93 16.00 5.83
N PHE A 221 -5.90 15.15 5.47
CA PHE A 221 -5.76 14.20 4.36
C PHE A 221 -5.49 14.92 3.04
N ASP A 222 -4.72 14.29 2.19
CA ASP A 222 -4.39 14.77 0.85
C ASP A 222 -5.64 14.87 -0.04
N ALA A 223 -5.55 15.64 -1.13
CA ALA A 223 -6.59 15.64 -2.14
C ALA A 223 -6.72 14.23 -2.76
N LEU A 224 -7.92 13.83 -3.15
CA LEU A 224 -8.18 12.47 -3.67
C LEU A 224 -7.25 12.07 -4.84
N SER A 225 -6.85 13.04 -5.67
CA SER A 225 -5.91 12.79 -6.78
C SER A 225 -4.47 12.50 -6.34
N GLN A 226 -4.14 12.82 -5.08
CA GLN A 226 -2.82 12.60 -4.46
C GLN A 226 -2.85 11.39 -3.51
N GLN A 227 -4.03 10.94 -3.11
CA GLN A 227 -4.19 9.73 -2.31
C GLN A 227 -3.91 8.49 -3.16
N GLN A 228 -3.37 7.47 -2.53
CA GLN A 228 -3.16 6.17 -3.16
C GLN A 228 -4.33 5.24 -2.83
N HIS A 229 -4.86 4.59 -3.85
CA HIS A 229 -5.94 3.62 -3.73
C HIS A 229 -5.74 2.50 -4.74
N GLN A 230 -5.63 1.27 -4.26
CA GLN A 230 -5.49 0.07 -5.09
C GLN A 230 -6.47 -1.01 -4.65
N ILE A 231 -6.97 -1.77 -5.60
CA ILE A 231 -7.83 -2.95 -5.37
C ILE A 231 -7.22 -4.15 -6.06
N PHE A 232 -7.10 -5.24 -5.30
CA PHE A 232 -6.57 -6.53 -5.76
C PHE A 232 -7.65 -7.62 -5.63
N PRO A 233 -8.31 -8.08 -6.70
CA PRO A 233 -8.81 -9.44 -6.73
C PRO A 233 -7.66 -10.40 -6.40
N ALA A 234 -7.85 -11.24 -5.39
CA ALA A 234 -6.80 -12.13 -4.90
C ALA A 234 -7.32 -13.52 -4.59
N ILE A 235 -6.43 -14.51 -4.70
CA ILE A 235 -6.69 -15.92 -4.38
C ILE A 235 -5.65 -16.39 -3.37
N ASP A 236 -6.13 -17.03 -2.30
CA ASP A 236 -5.30 -17.71 -1.30
C ASP A 236 -5.38 -19.22 -1.52
N LEU A 237 -4.23 -19.89 -1.53
CA LEU A 237 -4.12 -21.33 -1.69
C LEU A 237 -3.47 -21.96 -0.45
N SER A 238 -4.23 -22.81 0.25
CA SER A 238 -3.78 -23.61 1.39
C SER A 238 -3.55 -25.06 0.95
N ILE A 239 -2.48 -25.30 0.17
CA ILE A 239 -2.18 -26.63 -0.40
C ILE A 239 -1.75 -27.64 0.65
N ALA A 240 -1.04 -27.18 1.70
CA ALA A 240 -0.67 -27.93 2.89
C ALA A 240 -0.46 -26.94 4.06
N PRO A 241 -0.52 -27.40 5.34
CA PRO A 241 -0.47 -26.52 6.51
C PRO A 241 0.77 -25.61 6.62
N GLN A 242 1.89 -26.05 6.05
CA GLN A 242 3.14 -25.30 6.07
C GLN A 242 3.25 -24.26 4.94
N TRP A 243 2.39 -24.29 3.91
CA TRP A 243 2.44 -23.38 2.78
C TRP A 243 1.42 -22.28 2.90
N GLU A 244 1.86 -21.08 2.62
CA GLU A 244 1.02 -19.90 2.39
C GLU A 244 1.28 -19.39 0.98
N ILE A 245 0.22 -19.28 0.18
CA ILE A 245 0.33 -18.83 -1.22
C ILE A 245 -0.81 -17.85 -1.48
N ASN A 246 -0.47 -16.65 -1.89
CA ASN A 246 -1.43 -15.62 -2.31
C ASN A 246 -1.04 -15.12 -3.71
N PHE A 247 -2.02 -14.92 -4.58
CA PHE A 247 -1.86 -14.28 -5.88
C PHE A 247 -2.89 -13.18 -6.03
N GLY A 248 -2.50 -12.04 -6.57
CA GLY A 248 -3.40 -10.95 -6.86
C GLY A 248 -2.99 -10.15 -8.09
N LEU A 249 -3.98 -9.52 -8.73
CA LEU A 249 -3.77 -8.56 -9.81
C LEU A 249 -4.40 -7.23 -9.38
N GLY A 250 -3.58 -6.24 -9.11
CA GLY A 250 -3.98 -4.95 -8.55
C GLY A 250 -4.19 -3.89 -9.61
N VAL A 251 -5.24 -3.09 -9.42
CA VAL A 251 -5.55 -1.92 -10.24
C VAL A 251 -5.49 -0.68 -9.37
N GLY A 252 -4.66 0.30 -9.77
CA GLY A 252 -4.62 1.63 -9.18
C GLY A 252 -5.85 2.46 -9.59
N LEU A 253 -6.48 3.10 -8.61
CA LEU A 253 -7.71 3.88 -8.82
C LEU A 253 -7.46 5.39 -8.93
N THR A 254 -6.24 5.84 -8.62
CA THR A 254 -5.84 7.26 -8.61
C THR A 254 -4.54 7.45 -9.38
N GLY A 255 -4.27 8.69 -9.77
CA GLY A 255 -3.03 9.03 -10.48
C GLY A 255 -1.77 8.94 -9.62
N ALA A 256 -1.90 8.81 -8.30
CA ALA A 256 -0.78 8.64 -7.37
C ALA A 256 -0.41 7.18 -7.14
N THR A 257 -1.11 6.22 -7.78
CA THR A 257 -0.85 4.78 -7.69
C THR A 257 -0.37 4.21 -9.01
N ASP A 258 0.46 3.17 -8.98
CA ASP A 258 0.75 2.37 -10.15
C ASP A 258 -0.55 1.76 -10.69
N HIS A 259 -0.70 1.73 -12.02
CA HIS A 259 -1.98 1.37 -12.65
C HIS A 259 -2.27 -0.11 -12.62
N LEU A 260 -1.23 -0.95 -12.75
CA LEU A 260 -1.40 -2.40 -12.81
C LEU A 260 -0.21 -3.12 -12.20
N ILE A 261 -0.47 -3.93 -11.17
CA ILE A 261 0.53 -4.70 -10.43
C ILE A 261 0.08 -6.15 -10.33
N ALA A 262 0.96 -7.08 -10.65
CA ALA A 262 0.79 -8.49 -10.28
C ALA A 262 1.56 -8.76 -8.99
N LYS A 263 0.94 -9.41 -8.02
CA LYS A 263 1.59 -9.83 -6.78
C LYS A 263 1.51 -11.32 -6.54
N MET A 264 2.54 -11.85 -5.90
CA MET A 264 2.57 -13.22 -5.38
C MET A 264 3.22 -13.21 -3.99
N ILE A 265 2.67 -13.97 -3.07
CA ILE A 265 3.30 -14.32 -1.80
C ILE A 265 3.46 -15.83 -1.76
N LEU A 266 4.66 -16.30 -1.44
CA LEU A 266 4.99 -17.71 -1.27
C LEU A 266 5.67 -17.89 0.09
N GLY A 267 4.94 -18.39 1.07
CA GLY A 267 5.41 -18.62 2.42
C GLY A 267 5.57 -20.10 2.75
N TYR A 268 6.59 -20.42 3.55
CA TYR A 268 6.81 -21.76 4.08
C TYR A 268 7.18 -21.72 5.56
N ARG A 269 6.45 -22.51 6.36
CA ARG A 269 6.67 -22.66 7.82
C ARG A 269 7.62 -23.82 8.09
N PHE A 270 8.74 -23.51 8.73
CA PHE A 270 9.73 -24.47 9.18
C PHE A 270 9.50 -24.81 10.65
N ASN A 271 9.59 -26.10 10.96
CA ASN A 271 9.59 -26.61 12.34
C ASN A 271 11.05 -26.88 12.71
N PHE A 272 11.63 -26.08 13.58
CA PHE A 272 12.98 -26.28 14.08
C PHE A 272 12.93 -26.69 15.55
#